data_df0678d01708652a80a38b1db2bac632
#
_entry.id   df0678d01708652a80a38b1db2bac632
#
_cell.length_a   1.000
_cell.length_b   1.000
_cell.length_c   1.000
_cell.angle_alpha   90.00
_cell.angle_beta   90.00
_cell.angle_gamma   90.00
#
_symmetry.space_group_name_H-M   'P 1'
#
loop_
_entity.id
_entity.type
_entity.pdbx_description
1 polymer ?
#
loop_
_entity_poly.entity_id
_entity_poly.type
_entity_poly.pdbx_seq_one_letter_code
_entity_poly.pdbx_strand_id
1 'polypeptide(L)'
;VSIILNIETATKNCSVSIAKNGDVLASKELNNGNYSHAEKLHPFIQDVLNEASISIDEIDAVAVSKGPGSYTGLRIGVSATKGLCFSFDVPLIAIDTLKSLSMNANIDEGLIVPMIDARRMEVYSAIYDKNYNQVREIRAEIIDENSFEELLTDNKVYFLGDGSEKCKNIITHRNAIFIDEKFPSAKEMALLSFEKHKKNDIEDVAYFEPFYLKDFVAIPEKKR
;
A
#
# COMPACT_ATOMS: atom_id res chain seq x y z
N VAL A 1 -5.21 20.49 13.73
CA VAL A 1 -6.17 19.69 12.94
C VAL A 1 -5.50 19.44 11.62
N SER A 2 -5.46 18.17 11.16
CA SER A 2 -4.87 17.83 9.86
C SER A 2 -5.89 17.05 9.04
N ILE A 3 -6.19 17.54 7.85
CA ILE A 3 -7.04 16.88 6.85
C ILE A 3 -6.14 16.34 5.75
N ILE A 4 -6.08 15.04 5.56
CA ILE A 4 -5.15 14.38 4.64
C ILE A 4 -5.92 13.54 3.62
N LEU A 5 -5.64 13.77 2.35
CA LEU A 5 -6.10 12.94 1.25
C LEU A 5 -5.10 11.79 1.06
N ASN A 6 -5.55 10.54 1.13
CA ASN A 6 -4.71 9.35 0.96
C ASN A 6 -5.04 8.65 -0.35
N ILE A 7 -4.02 8.25 -1.10
CA ILE A 7 -4.11 7.64 -2.43
C ILE A 7 -3.33 6.32 -2.46
N GLU A 8 -4.02 5.22 -2.79
CA GLU A 8 -3.43 3.89 -2.94
C GLU A 8 -3.69 3.33 -4.34
N THR A 9 -2.61 3.03 -5.05
CA THR A 9 -2.66 2.53 -6.44
C THR A 9 -1.60 1.45 -6.72
N ALA A 10 -0.93 0.95 -5.68
CA ALA A 10 0.19 0.02 -5.83
C ALA A 10 -0.20 -1.39 -6.30
N THR A 11 -1.47 -1.78 -6.12
CA THR A 11 -2.01 -3.09 -6.56
C THR A 11 -3.21 -2.88 -7.48
N LYS A 12 -4.01 -3.92 -7.72
CA LYS A 12 -5.27 -3.79 -8.48
C LYS A 12 -6.35 -3.02 -7.72
N ASN A 13 -6.21 -2.88 -6.41
CA ASN A 13 -7.11 -2.06 -5.62
C ASN A 13 -6.83 -0.57 -5.85
N CYS A 14 -7.76 0.14 -6.47
CA CYS A 14 -7.73 1.60 -6.56
C CYS A 14 -8.48 2.15 -5.36
N SER A 15 -7.80 2.85 -4.47
CA SER A 15 -8.41 3.34 -3.24
C SER A 15 -8.01 4.77 -2.94
N VAL A 16 -8.98 5.55 -2.44
CA VAL A 16 -8.83 6.92 -1.98
C VAL A 16 -9.56 7.08 -0.65
N SER A 17 -8.96 7.79 0.30
CA SER A 17 -9.65 8.21 1.52
C SER A 17 -9.32 9.64 1.87
N ILE A 18 -10.27 10.32 2.53
CA ILE A 18 -10.04 11.58 3.24
C ILE A 18 -10.11 11.30 4.73
N ALA A 19 -9.12 11.78 5.46
CA ALA A 19 -9.01 11.54 6.90
C ALA A 19 -8.73 12.84 7.65
N LYS A 20 -9.24 12.93 8.89
CA LYS A 20 -9.00 14.04 9.79
C LYS A 20 -8.35 13.53 11.07
N ASN A 21 -7.15 14.04 11.37
CA ASN A 21 -6.33 13.60 12.52
C ASN A 21 -6.11 12.08 12.60
N GLY A 22 -6.06 11.39 11.45
CA GLY A 22 -5.89 9.94 11.34
C GLY A 22 -7.20 9.15 11.29
N ASP A 23 -8.35 9.77 11.56
CA ASP A 23 -9.67 9.14 11.46
C ASP A 23 -10.24 9.31 10.04
N VAL A 24 -10.62 8.21 9.41
CA VAL A 24 -11.20 8.21 8.06
C VAL A 24 -12.60 8.81 8.09
N LEU A 25 -12.82 9.88 7.31
CA LEU A 25 -14.12 10.53 7.14
C LEU A 25 -14.92 9.92 5.99
N ALA A 26 -14.26 9.67 4.86
CA ALA A 26 -14.84 9.03 3.70
C ALA A 26 -13.78 8.22 2.95
N SER A 27 -14.21 7.18 2.24
CA SER A 27 -13.33 6.36 1.42
C SER A 27 -14.06 5.74 0.25
N LYS A 28 -13.34 5.60 -0.88
CA LYS A 28 -13.77 4.86 -2.07
C LYS A 28 -12.68 3.88 -2.47
N GLU A 29 -13.10 2.69 -2.84
CA GLU A 29 -12.18 1.68 -3.35
C GLU A 29 -12.86 0.77 -4.36
N LEU A 30 -12.07 0.26 -5.30
CA LEU A 30 -12.50 -0.68 -6.32
C LEU A 30 -11.40 -1.70 -6.59
N ASN A 31 -11.68 -2.95 -6.28
CA ASN A 31 -10.90 -4.10 -6.67
C ASN A 31 -11.78 -5.07 -7.49
N ASN A 32 -11.81 -4.88 -8.78
CA ASN A 32 -12.57 -5.73 -9.73
C ASN A 32 -11.67 -6.70 -10.51
N GLY A 33 -10.41 -6.90 -10.04
CA GLY A 33 -9.42 -7.74 -10.70
C GLY A 33 -8.69 -7.09 -11.87
N ASN A 34 -9.09 -5.88 -12.28
CA ASN A 34 -8.48 -5.11 -13.35
C ASN A 34 -7.83 -3.82 -12.82
N TYR A 35 -6.86 -3.30 -13.57
CA TYR A 35 -6.28 -1.99 -13.28
C TYR A 35 -7.19 -0.88 -13.82
N SER A 36 -7.88 -0.18 -12.93
CA SER A 36 -8.81 0.91 -13.28
C SER A 36 -8.37 2.28 -12.76
N HIS A 37 -7.09 2.40 -12.32
CA HIS A 37 -6.59 3.61 -11.66
C HIS A 37 -6.73 4.87 -12.51
N ALA A 38 -6.39 4.78 -13.80
CA ALA A 38 -6.47 5.94 -14.70
C ALA A 38 -7.89 6.51 -14.84
N GLU A 39 -8.90 5.64 -14.74
CA GLU A 39 -10.31 6.01 -14.90
C GLU A 39 -10.99 6.39 -13.59
N LYS A 40 -10.56 5.78 -12.47
CA LYS A 40 -11.28 5.86 -11.19
C LYS A 40 -10.66 6.79 -10.17
N LEU A 41 -9.34 7.03 -10.23
CA LEU A 41 -8.64 7.79 -9.21
C LEU A 41 -9.24 9.19 -8.99
N HIS A 42 -9.34 10.00 -10.04
CA HIS A 42 -9.87 11.36 -9.92
C HIS A 42 -11.37 11.41 -9.56
N PRO A 43 -12.25 10.59 -10.15
CA PRO A 43 -13.62 10.45 -9.63
C PRO A 43 -13.68 10.09 -8.14
N PHE A 44 -12.87 9.16 -7.66
CA PHE A 44 -12.86 8.79 -6.24
C PHE A 44 -12.38 9.92 -5.34
N ILE A 45 -11.39 10.71 -5.78
CA ILE A 45 -10.96 11.92 -5.05
C ILE A 45 -12.16 12.87 -4.89
N GLN A 46 -12.87 13.15 -5.96
CA GLN A 46 -14.05 14.02 -5.92
C GLN A 46 -15.16 13.44 -5.03
N ASP A 47 -15.41 12.14 -5.13
CA ASP A 47 -16.45 11.46 -4.36
C ASP A 47 -16.16 11.53 -2.85
N VAL A 48 -14.92 11.25 -2.40
CA VAL A 48 -14.58 11.29 -0.97
C VAL A 48 -14.63 12.70 -0.40
N LEU A 49 -14.24 13.72 -1.17
CA LEU A 49 -14.34 15.11 -0.76
C LEU A 49 -15.81 15.54 -0.60
N ASN A 50 -16.66 15.19 -1.56
CA ASN A 50 -18.09 15.49 -1.50
C ASN A 50 -18.76 14.77 -0.33
N GLU A 51 -18.47 13.49 -0.13
CA GLU A 51 -19.04 12.66 0.95
C GLU A 51 -18.64 13.18 2.34
N ALA A 52 -17.40 13.63 2.49
CA ALA A 52 -16.90 14.24 3.72
C ALA A 52 -17.34 15.70 3.89
N SER A 53 -17.93 16.32 2.86
CA SER A 53 -18.26 17.76 2.82
C SER A 53 -17.02 18.64 3.05
N ILE A 54 -15.90 18.28 2.45
CA ILE A 54 -14.61 18.97 2.53
C ILE A 54 -14.27 19.55 1.15
N SER A 55 -13.89 20.83 1.11
CA SER A 55 -13.33 21.43 -0.10
C SER A 55 -11.88 20.98 -0.29
N ILE A 56 -11.44 20.89 -1.55
CA ILE A 56 -10.05 20.55 -1.86
C ILE A 56 -9.04 21.55 -1.26
N ASP A 57 -9.44 22.80 -1.06
CA ASP A 57 -8.60 23.86 -0.46
C ASP A 57 -8.43 23.71 1.06
N GLU A 58 -9.18 22.81 1.68
CA GLU A 58 -9.11 22.54 3.13
C GLU A 58 -8.13 21.40 3.46
N ILE A 59 -7.55 20.72 2.45
CA ILE A 59 -6.59 19.64 2.70
C ILE A 59 -5.24 20.21 3.13
N ASP A 60 -4.65 19.60 4.15
CA ASP A 60 -3.34 20.00 4.69
C ASP A 60 -2.17 19.20 4.08
N ALA A 61 -2.44 18.04 3.48
CA ALA A 61 -1.44 17.21 2.82
C ALA A 61 -2.09 16.17 1.89
N VAL A 62 -1.30 15.65 0.94
CA VAL A 62 -1.68 14.46 0.16
C VAL A 62 -0.67 13.34 0.42
N ALA A 63 -1.18 12.18 0.82
CA ALA A 63 -0.39 10.98 1.04
C ALA A 63 -0.58 9.99 -0.11
N VAL A 64 0.50 9.32 -0.50
CA VAL A 64 0.48 8.30 -1.56
C VAL A 64 1.26 7.06 -1.14
N SER A 65 0.78 5.88 -1.54
CA SER A 65 1.57 4.66 -1.43
C SER A 65 2.78 4.76 -2.37
N LYS A 66 3.99 4.65 -1.80
CA LYS A 66 5.23 4.79 -2.57
C LYS A 66 5.70 3.51 -3.24
N GLY A 67 5.12 2.37 -2.86
CA GLY A 67 5.57 1.05 -3.28
C GLY A 67 6.12 0.20 -2.12
N PRO A 68 6.58 -1.03 -2.43
CA PRO A 68 6.62 -1.64 -3.76
C PRO A 68 5.24 -1.99 -4.30
N GLY A 69 5.15 -2.22 -5.63
CA GLY A 69 3.89 -2.59 -6.27
C GLY A 69 3.93 -2.48 -7.80
N SER A 70 2.76 -2.34 -8.39
CA SER A 70 2.58 -2.17 -9.84
C SER A 70 3.28 -0.91 -10.35
N TYR A 71 4.22 -1.07 -11.26
CA TYR A 71 4.96 0.04 -11.88
C TYR A 71 4.05 1.13 -12.47
N THR A 72 3.03 0.72 -13.22
CA THR A 72 2.06 1.65 -13.81
C THR A 72 1.15 2.27 -12.74
N GLY A 73 0.67 1.46 -11.80
CA GLY A 73 -0.19 1.94 -10.72
C GLY A 73 0.51 2.99 -9.86
N LEU A 74 1.73 2.72 -9.42
CA LEU A 74 2.53 3.66 -8.63
C LEU A 74 2.75 5.00 -9.37
N ARG A 75 3.03 4.95 -10.68
CA ARG A 75 3.20 6.18 -11.47
C ARG A 75 1.93 7.00 -11.56
N ILE A 76 0.77 6.35 -11.74
CA ILE A 76 -0.52 7.03 -11.78
C ILE A 76 -0.78 7.74 -10.45
N GLY A 77 -0.65 7.03 -9.32
CA GLY A 77 -0.86 7.60 -7.99
C GLY A 77 0.10 8.74 -7.68
N VAL A 78 1.40 8.52 -7.87
CA VAL A 78 2.43 9.53 -7.59
C VAL A 78 2.28 10.77 -8.49
N SER A 79 1.97 10.59 -9.78
CA SER A 79 1.76 11.74 -10.68
C SER A 79 0.54 12.57 -10.28
N ALA A 80 -0.57 11.92 -9.93
CA ALA A 80 -1.77 12.61 -9.43
C ALA A 80 -1.47 13.35 -8.12
N THR A 81 -0.79 12.70 -7.18
CA THR A 81 -0.40 13.31 -5.90
C THR A 81 0.51 14.52 -6.09
N LYS A 82 1.55 14.41 -6.92
CA LYS A 82 2.44 15.55 -7.24
C LYS A 82 1.68 16.71 -7.86
N GLY A 83 0.74 16.41 -8.76
CA GLY A 83 -0.11 17.42 -9.37
C GLY A 83 -0.97 18.17 -8.35
N LEU A 84 -1.60 17.45 -7.42
CA LEU A 84 -2.39 18.03 -6.33
C LEU A 84 -1.52 18.85 -5.37
N CYS A 85 -0.40 18.29 -4.89
CA CYS A 85 0.51 18.98 -3.99
C CYS A 85 1.03 20.27 -4.59
N PHE A 86 1.42 20.25 -5.86
CA PHE A 86 1.88 21.45 -6.57
C PHE A 86 0.78 22.50 -6.74
N SER A 87 -0.45 22.06 -7.08
CA SER A 87 -1.56 22.98 -7.38
C SER A 87 -2.11 23.69 -6.13
N PHE A 88 -2.07 23.00 -4.98
CA PHE A 88 -2.65 23.50 -3.73
C PHE A 88 -1.58 23.89 -2.70
N ASP A 89 -0.30 23.84 -3.06
CA ASP A 89 0.85 24.18 -2.20
C ASP A 89 0.82 23.41 -0.86
N VAL A 90 0.52 22.11 -0.93
CA VAL A 90 0.46 21.24 0.25
C VAL A 90 1.52 20.14 0.16
N PRO A 91 2.06 19.65 1.31
CA PRO A 91 3.10 18.64 1.33
C PRO A 91 2.65 17.27 0.80
N LEU A 92 3.62 16.55 0.22
CA LEU A 92 3.52 15.16 -0.18
C LEU A 92 4.02 14.25 0.94
N ILE A 93 3.25 13.22 1.27
CA ILE A 93 3.62 12.20 2.26
C ILE A 93 3.69 10.84 1.58
N ALA A 94 4.82 10.14 1.74
CA ALA A 94 5.01 8.81 1.17
C ALA A 94 4.77 7.71 2.23
N ILE A 95 3.92 6.73 1.90
CA ILE A 95 3.60 5.60 2.78
C ILE A 95 4.07 4.30 2.12
N ASP A 96 4.79 3.47 2.88
CA ASP A 96 5.16 2.12 2.40
C ASP A 96 3.92 1.25 2.21
N THR A 97 3.77 0.69 1.02
CA THR A 97 2.60 -0.14 0.67
C THR A 97 2.49 -1.38 1.56
N LEU A 98 3.61 -2.04 1.87
CA LEU A 98 3.59 -3.21 2.76
C LEU A 98 3.28 -2.83 4.21
N LYS A 99 3.68 -1.63 4.64
CA LYS A 99 3.32 -1.11 5.97
C LYS A 99 1.82 -0.87 6.08
N SER A 100 1.22 -0.18 5.11
CA SER A 100 -0.23 0.04 5.11
C SER A 100 -0.99 -1.30 5.00
N LEU A 101 -0.53 -2.23 4.16
CA LEU A 101 -1.13 -3.56 4.07
C LEU A 101 -1.08 -4.32 5.41
N SER A 102 0.03 -4.23 6.17
CA SER A 102 0.17 -4.90 7.46
C SER A 102 -0.89 -4.46 8.47
N MET A 103 -1.35 -3.21 8.39
CA MET A 103 -2.40 -2.66 9.28
C MET A 103 -3.77 -3.36 9.13
N ASN A 104 -3.96 -4.16 8.08
CA ASN A 104 -5.15 -4.99 7.91
C ASN A 104 -5.16 -6.25 8.79
N ALA A 105 -4.04 -6.62 9.39
CA ALA A 105 -3.93 -7.77 10.29
C ALA A 105 -4.01 -7.30 11.74
N ASN A 106 -5.15 -7.53 12.38
CA ASN A 106 -5.29 -7.30 13.83
C ASN A 106 -4.99 -8.62 14.56
N ILE A 107 -3.80 -8.73 15.14
CA ILE A 107 -3.30 -9.94 15.81
C ILE A 107 -2.84 -9.66 17.24
N ASP A 108 -3.04 -10.61 18.13
CA ASP A 108 -2.62 -10.51 19.53
C ASP A 108 -1.18 -11.01 19.75
N GLU A 109 -0.70 -11.92 18.90
CA GLU A 109 0.63 -12.55 18.98
C GLU A 109 1.15 -12.93 17.59
N GLY A 110 2.47 -13.14 17.46
CA GLY A 110 3.10 -13.59 16.23
C GLY A 110 3.61 -12.46 15.34
N LEU A 111 3.82 -12.78 14.06
CA LEU A 111 4.39 -11.90 13.05
C LEU A 111 3.45 -11.71 11.87
N ILE A 112 3.49 -10.53 11.27
CA ILE A 112 2.70 -10.18 10.10
C ILE A 112 3.64 -10.12 8.88
N VAL A 113 3.29 -10.83 7.82
CA VAL A 113 4.03 -10.85 6.54
C VAL A 113 3.11 -10.41 5.42
N PRO A 114 2.99 -9.10 5.18
CA PRO A 114 2.29 -8.60 4.00
C PRO A 114 3.06 -8.99 2.73
N MET A 115 2.32 -9.42 1.71
CA MET A 115 2.87 -9.90 0.44
C MET A 115 2.16 -9.23 -0.75
N ILE A 116 2.94 -8.61 -1.63
CA ILE A 116 2.45 -8.08 -2.91
C ILE A 116 2.98 -8.95 -4.04
N ASP A 117 2.12 -9.28 -5.00
CA ASP A 117 2.50 -10.13 -6.13
C ASP A 117 3.55 -9.47 -7.02
N ALA A 118 4.73 -10.09 -7.13
CA ALA A 118 5.84 -9.69 -8.00
C ALA A 118 5.95 -10.55 -9.26
N ARG A 119 4.87 -11.26 -9.62
CA ARG A 119 4.74 -12.24 -10.72
C ARG A 119 5.47 -13.56 -10.45
N ARG A 120 5.06 -14.61 -11.17
CA ARG A 120 5.56 -15.98 -10.95
C ARG A 120 5.45 -16.35 -9.46
N MET A 121 6.44 -17.06 -8.92
CA MET A 121 6.50 -17.39 -7.49
C MET A 121 7.26 -16.38 -6.65
N GLU A 122 7.38 -15.14 -7.11
CA GLU A 122 8.04 -14.06 -6.40
C GLU A 122 7.04 -13.11 -5.78
N VAL A 123 7.35 -12.63 -4.58
CA VAL A 123 6.57 -11.61 -3.86
C VAL A 123 7.47 -10.49 -3.38
N TYR A 124 6.89 -9.31 -3.20
CA TYR A 124 7.47 -8.29 -2.33
C TYR A 124 6.91 -8.50 -0.93
N SER A 125 7.79 -8.66 0.06
CA SER A 125 7.39 -8.87 1.44
C SER A 125 8.25 -8.09 2.43
N ALA A 126 7.72 -7.90 3.61
CA ALA A 126 8.41 -7.42 4.80
C ALA A 126 7.89 -8.19 6.01
N ILE A 127 8.50 -8.04 7.17
CA ILE A 127 8.01 -8.67 8.41
C ILE A 127 7.75 -7.58 9.43
N TYR A 128 6.59 -7.64 10.06
CA TYR A 128 6.19 -6.75 11.14
C TYR A 128 5.81 -7.54 12.39
N ASP A 129 6.03 -6.95 13.56
CA ASP A 129 5.47 -7.47 14.81
C ASP A 129 3.98 -7.11 14.95
N LYS A 130 3.34 -7.57 16.00
CA LYS A 130 1.93 -7.28 16.33
C LYS A 130 1.62 -5.80 16.57
N ASN A 131 2.63 -4.99 16.84
CA ASN A 131 2.51 -3.54 17.01
C ASN A 131 2.87 -2.80 15.71
N TYR A 132 2.99 -3.54 14.61
CA TYR A 132 3.37 -3.06 13.29
C TYR A 132 4.77 -2.44 13.23
N ASN A 133 5.68 -2.75 14.16
CA ASN A 133 7.09 -2.40 14.02
C ASN A 133 7.75 -3.31 13.01
N GLN A 134 8.55 -2.74 12.12
CA GLN A 134 9.24 -3.51 11.09
C GLN A 134 10.37 -4.33 11.71
N VAL A 135 10.30 -5.66 11.56
CA VAL A 135 11.28 -6.63 12.05
C VAL A 135 12.27 -7.01 10.94
N ARG A 136 11.79 -7.07 9.70
CA ARG A 136 12.61 -7.34 8.51
C ARG A 136 12.26 -6.35 7.41
N GLU A 137 13.29 -5.83 6.75
CA GLU A 137 13.15 -4.91 5.63
C GLU A 137 12.42 -5.52 4.43
N ILE A 138 11.95 -4.63 3.55
CA ILE A 138 11.28 -5.00 2.30
C ILE A 138 12.24 -5.76 1.39
N ARG A 139 11.79 -6.90 0.87
CA ARG A 139 12.54 -7.74 -0.08
C ARG A 139 11.66 -8.22 -1.22
N ALA A 140 12.31 -8.48 -2.37
CA ALA A 140 11.76 -9.32 -3.42
C ALA A 140 12.30 -10.74 -3.19
N GLU A 141 11.43 -11.71 -3.00
CA GLU A 141 11.84 -13.08 -2.68
C GLU A 141 11.01 -14.12 -3.43
N ILE A 142 11.68 -15.14 -3.93
CA ILE A 142 11.02 -16.29 -4.57
C ILE A 142 10.57 -17.22 -3.45
N ILE A 143 9.30 -17.60 -3.48
CA ILE A 143 8.71 -18.45 -2.45
C ILE A 143 8.83 -19.91 -2.85
N ASP A 144 9.34 -20.69 -1.92
CA ASP A 144 9.44 -22.15 -1.95
C ASP A 144 8.95 -22.79 -0.62
N GLU A 145 9.08 -24.10 -0.52
CA GLU A 145 8.65 -24.89 0.64
C GLU A 145 9.42 -24.57 1.93
N ASN A 146 10.63 -24.02 1.84
CA ASN A 146 11.48 -23.67 2.99
C ASN A 146 11.35 -22.18 3.37
N SER A 147 10.58 -21.42 2.57
CA SER A 147 10.40 -20.00 2.81
C SER A 147 9.73 -19.74 4.16
N PHE A 148 10.33 -18.87 4.96
CA PHE A 148 9.90 -18.49 6.32
C PHE A 148 9.97 -19.62 7.37
N GLU A 149 10.63 -20.76 7.11
CA GLU A 149 10.69 -21.91 8.03
C GLU A 149 11.21 -21.53 9.41
N GLU A 150 12.28 -20.74 9.49
CA GLU A 150 12.86 -20.26 10.76
C GLU A 150 11.83 -19.46 11.59
N LEU A 151 11.03 -18.61 10.93
CA LEU A 151 10.00 -17.81 11.61
C LEU A 151 8.82 -18.69 12.06
N LEU A 152 8.42 -19.63 11.21
CA LEU A 152 7.28 -20.53 11.44
C LEU A 152 7.56 -21.56 12.55
N THR A 153 8.83 -21.86 12.82
CA THR A 153 9.20 -22.77 13.90
C THR A 153 8.75 -22.24 15.26
N ASP A 154 8.97 -20.95 15.51
CA ASP A 154 8.79 -20.36 16.83
C ASP A 154 7.57 -19.41 16.93
N ASN A 155 6.98 -19.02 15.79
CA ASN A 155 5.93 -18.01 15.77
C ASN A 155 4.72 -18.44 14.93
N LYS A 156 3.54 -17.94 15.28
CA LYS A 156 2.44 -17.81 14.33
C LYS A 156 2.80 -16.71 13.33
N VAL A 157 2.67 -16.98 12.04
CA VAL A 157 2.97 -16.04 10.97
C VAL A 157 1.72 -15.83 10.12
N TYR A 158 1.30 -14.57 10.06
CA TYR A 158 0.10 -14.15 9.35
C TYR A 158 0.47 -13.56 7.99
N PHE A 159 0.11 -14.28 6.93
CA PHE A 159 0.35 -13.88 5.54
C PHE A 159 -0.91 -13.22 4.97
N LEU A 160 -0.76 -12.08 4.31
CA LEU A 160 -1.87 -11.36 3.69
C LEU A 160 -1.42 -10.57 2.45
N GLY A 161 -2.38 -10.16 1.63
CA GLY A 161 -2.13 -9.44 0.39
C GLY A 161 -2.28 -10.32 -0.85
N ASP A 162 -2.29 -9.70 -2.03
CA ASP A 162 -2.50 -10.41 -3.30
C ASP A 162 -1.36 -11.37 -3.68
N GLY A 163 -0.16 -11.18 -3.09
CA GLY A 163 0.95 -12.12 -3.23
C GLY A 163 0.81 -13.38 -2.37
N SER A 164 -0.01 -13.36 -1.30
CA SER A 164 -0.11 -14.47 -0.35
C SER A 164 -0.90 -15.66 -0.90
N GLU A 165 -1.90 -15.42 -1.77
CA GLU A 165 -2.79 -16.46 -2.30
C GLU A 165 -2.02 -17.58 -2.99
N LYS A 166 -1.08 -17.23 -3.86
CA LYS A 166 -0.26 -18.23 -4.58
C LYS A 166 0.69 -19.01 -3.68
N CYS A 167 0.94 -18.51 -2.46
CA CYS A 167 1.87 -19.14 -1.50
C CYS A 167 1.19 -20.20 -0.60
N LYS A 168 -0.15 -20.22 -0.50
CA LYS A 168 -0.90 -21.12 0.38
C LYS A 168 -0.59 -22.61 0.18
N ASN A 169 -0.41 -23.04 -1.07
CA ASN A 169 -0.14 -24.44 -1.38
C ASN A 169 1.35 -24.82 -1.22
N ILE A 170 2.21 -23.84 -0.95
CA ILE A 170 3.65 -24.03 -0.82
C ILE A 170 4.07 -23.93 0.65
N ILE A 171 3.62 -22.87 1.34
CA ILE A 171 3.88 -22.69 2.77
C ILE A 171 2.77 -23.42 3.55
N THR A 172 3.00 -24.68 3.88
CA THR A 172 1.98 -25.53 4.51
C THR A 172 2.20 -25.77 6.02
N HIS A 173 3.13 -25.03 6.64
CA HIS A 173 3.43 -25.18 8.05
C HIS A 173 2.23 -24.84 8.94
N ARG A 174 2.03 -25.58 10.06
CA ARG A 174 0.88 -25.42 10.99
C ARG A 174 0.74 -24.01 11.59
N ASN A 175 1.84 -23.26 11.68
CA ASN A 175 1.87 -21.90 12.20
C ASN A 175 1.71 -20.84 11.09
N ALA A 176 1.56 -21.24 9.83
CA ALA A 176 1.25 -20.35 8.73
C ALA A 176 -0.26 -20.09 8.69
N ILE A 177 -0.65 -18.84 8.84
CA ILE A 177 -2.05 -18.40 8.84
C ILE A 177 -2.23 -17.41 7.69
N PHE A 178 -3.13 -17.70 6.76
CA PHE A 178 -3.42 -16.82 5.63
C PHE A 178 -4.70 -16.02 5.90
N ILE A 179 -4.58 -14.70 5.79
CA ILE A 179 -5.72 -13.77 5.91
C ILE A 179 -6.11 -13.34 4.49
N ASP A 180 -7.26 -13.83 4.04
CA ASP A 180 -7.74 -13.64 2.68
C ASP A 180 -8.35 -12.27 2.45
N GLU A 181 -8.46 -11.89 1.17
CA GLU A 181 -9.16 -10.70 0.70
C GLU A 181 -8.66 -9.39 1.31
N LYS A 182 -7.36 -9.35 1.68
CA LYS A 182 -6.71 -8.15 2.16
C LYS A 182 -5.84 -7.54 1.07
N PHE A 183 -6.08 -6.26 0.79
CA PHE A 183 -5.34 -5.47 -0.19
C PHE A 183 -4.87 -4.18 0.47
N PRO A 184 -3.77 -3.57 -0.02
CA PRO A 184 -3.44 -2.21 0.37
C PRO A 184 -4.62 -1.28 0.08
N SER A 185 -4.97 -0.43 1.03
CA SER A 185 -6.07 0.51 0.90
C SER A 185 -5.72 1.86 1.52
N ALA A 186 -6.28 2.92 0.98
CA ALA A 186 -6.08 4.27 1.48
C ALA A 186 -6.63 4.48 2.90
N LYS A 187 -7.50 3.59 3.38
CA LYS A 187 -8.02 3.62 4.76
C LYS A 187 -6.91 3.39 5.77
N GLU A 188 -6.11 2.35 5.55
CA GLU A 188 -5.01 1.96 6.44
C GLU A 188 -3.84 2.96 6.39
N MET A 189 -3.80 3.83 5.37
CA MET A 189 -2.82 4.91 5.30
C MET A 189 -3.15 6.06 6.25
N ALA A 190 -4.40 6.25 6.65
CA ALA A 190 -4.88 7.45 7.35
C ALA A 190 -4.10 7.76 8.64
N LEU A 191 -3.93 6.78 9.51
CA LEU A 191 -3.15 6.96 10.74
C LEU A 191 -1.66 7.17 10.44
N LEU A 192 -1.11 6.43 9.48
CA LEU A 192 0.30 6.51 9.11
C LEU A 192 0.64 7.90 8.52
N SER A 193 -0.20 8.41 7.64
CA SER A 193 -0.02 9.73 7.03
C SER A 193 -0.15 10.85 8.06
N PHE A 194 -1.10 10.75 8.99
CA PHE A 194 -1.24 11.70 10.07
C PHE A 194 0.00 11.74 10.97
N GLU A 195 0.54 10.58 11.38
CA GLU A 195 1.74 10.52 12.22
C GLU A 195 2.98 11.08 11.49
N LYS A 196 3.11 10.86 10.19
CA LYS A 196 4.17 11.47 9.39
C LYS A 196 4.00 12.98 9.26
N HIS A 197 2.78 13.44 8.99
CA HIS A 197 2.47 14.87 8.91
C HIS A 197 2.83 15.61 10.21
N LYS A 198 2.47 15.05 11.36
CA LYS A 198 2.82 15.60 12.68
C LYS A 198 4.33 15.74 12.89
N LYS A 199 5.12 14.82 12.33
CA LYS A 199 6.59 14.81 12.43
C LYS A 199 7.27 15.66 11.36
N ASN A 200 6.50 16.28 10.45
CA ASN A 200 6.99 16.93 9.25
C ASN A 200 7.88 16.00 8.39
N ASP A 201 7.52 14.69 8.36
CA ASP A 201 8.15 13.67 7.52
C ASP A 201 7.48 13.69 6.15
N ILE A 202 7.96 14.61 5.31
CA ILE A 202 7.40 14.96 4.01
C ILE A 202 8.44 14.76 2.91
N GLU A 203 7.98 14.61 1.68
CA GLU A 203 8.83 14.40 0.51
C GLU A 203 8.96 15.69 -0.32
N ASP A 204 10.06 15.83 -1.05
CA ASP A 204 10.21 16.88 -2.05
C ASP A 204 9.32 16.58 -3.27
N VAL A 205 8.31 17.39 -3.49
CA VAL A 205 7.33 17.21 -4.58
C VAL A 205 7.99 17.13 -5.95
N ALA A 206 9.06 17.89 -6.20
CA ALA A 206 9.73 17.92 -7.49
C ALA A 206 10.52 16.63 -7.77
N TYR A 207 11.22 16.11 -6.76
CA TYR A 207 12.17 15.01 -6.91
C TYR A 207 11.65 13.66 -6.40
N PHE A 208 10.51 13.61 -5.72
CA PHE A 208 9.95 12.35 -5.23
C PHE A 208 9.67 11.38 -6.38
N GLU A 209 10.11 10.14 -6.22
CA GLU A 209 9.85 9.01 -7.13
C GLU A 209 9.31 7.81 -6.36
N PRO A 210 8.51 6.94 -7.01
CA PRO A 210 8.09 5.68 -6.40
C PRO A 210 9.27 4.80 -6.01
N PHE A 211 9.10 4.02 -4.96
CA PHE A 211 10.07 3.01 -4.55
C PHE A 211 9.98 1.79 -5.47
N TYR A 212 10.84 1.75 -6.48
CA TYR A 212 10.99 0.61 -7.38
C TYR A 212 12.00 -0.38 -6.80
N LEU A 213 11.51 -1.47 -6.20
CA LEU A 213 12.39 -2.51 -5.67
C LEU A 213 13.11 -3.31 -6.77
N LYS A 214 12.57 -3.27 -7.99
CA LYS A 214 13.14 -3.86 -9.19
C LYS A 214 13.06 -2.89 -10.36
N ASP A 215 14.08 -2.95 -11.23
CA ASP A 215 14.07 -2.22 -12.48
C ASP A 215 12.95 -2.71 -13.41
N PHE A 216 12.41 -1.80 -14.19
CA PHE A 216 11.40 -2.13 -15.19
C PHE A 216 12.04 -2.92 -16.34
N VAL A 217 11.67 -4.20 -16.47
CA VAL A 217 12.05 -5.03 -17.62
C VAL A 217 10.90 -5.02 -18.63
N ALA A 218 11.07 -4.31 -19.74
CA ALA A 218 10.13 -4.38 -20.86
C ALA A 218 10.13 -5.81 -21.43
N ILE A 219 8.97 -6.45 -21.47
CA ILE A 219 8.83 -7.74 -22.17
C ILE A 219 8.78 -7.42 -23.67
N PRO A 220 9.74 -7.91 -24.48
CA PRO A 220 9.68 -7.70 -25.93
C PRO A 220 8.38 -8.30 -26.46
N GLU A 221 7.67 -7.56 -27.33
CA GLU A 221 6.53 -8.09 -28.06
C GLU A 221 6.95 -9.36 -28.79
N LYS A 222 6.24 -10.46 -28.57
CA LYS A 222 6.38 -11.63 -29.44
C LYS A 222 5.94 -11.18 -30.84
N LYS A 223 6.90 -11.06 -31.77
CA LYS A 223 6.58 -10.90 -33.20
C LYS A 223 5.64 -12.05 -33.58
N ARG A 224 4.44 -11.70 -33.98
CA ARG A 224 3.47 -12.61 -34.60
C ARG A 224 3.94 -13.05 -35.96
#